data_5ea75d741de89455903e75b698ac1374
#
_entry.id   5ea75d741de89455903e75b698ac1374
#
_cell.length_a   1.000
_cell.length_b   1.000
_cell.length_c   1.000
_cell.angle_alpha   90.00
_cell.angle_beta   90.00
_cell.angle_gamma   90.00
#
_symmetry.space_group_name_H-M   'P 1'
#
loop_
_entity.id
_entity.type
_entity.pdbx_description
1 polymer ?
#
loop_
_entity_poly.entity_id
_entity_poly.type
_entity_poly.pdbx_seq_one_letter_code
_entity_poly.pdbx_strand_id
1 'polypeptide(L)'
;DEEDEDRPATVSTGYATLKLHKAKIGTRLIFGGTKVATTPISVPIASSLKLLIPVVDKIWMDMFLNYTGQRLPKCPILVTTDELLEQIREINQKHQSGEWDVSKWKLVSLDFTQLYPSIPILDLKRVLRELIDFLFERQRVEMNKSRETKIKTLFICCPKYPQKGEAKWEIEKVEGGNEVYLLPGELADHIDKLLDNSYCSYGGDLWKIIQGFQTGTNCGPWMANLYLVYYELKFVHRKLKIWNQISRGLQIFLLNYHRYIDDIFGTVGDDLVYQDVLYFDDESDGIYPKRLKNLDGSTVENPFQVNGEALTSADYLDVTLTVTNHGIVYTPYNKREHMKVNNRKLSELRNFPNCDSQLSWVCKLGVLNSQMFWFNNRSS
;
A
#
# COMPACT_ATOMS: atom_id res chain seq x y z
N ASP A 1 -21.51 -21.11 -12.90
CA ASP A 1 -21.86 -20.53 -14.21
C ASP A 1 -20.78 -20.98 -15.17
N GLU A 2 -21.03 -22.15 -15.83
CA GLU A 2 -20.12 -22.82 -16.77
C GLU A 2 -19.98 -22.08 -18.12
N GLU A 3 -20.81 -21.08 -18.39
CA GLU A 3 -20.80 -20.30 -19.65
C GLU A 3 -19.67 -19.23 -19.73
N ASP A 4 -18.89 -19.02 -18.68
CA ASP A 4 -17.92 -17.93 -18.61
C ASP A 4 -16.46 -18.38 -18.87
N GLU A 5 -16.20 -19.70 -19.03
CA GLU A 5 -14.85 -20.24 -19.28
C GLU A 5 -14.39 -20.09 -20.75
N ASP A 6 -15.32 -19.97 -21.71
CA ASP A 6 -15.00 -19.96 -23.15
C ASP A 6 -14.80 -18.57 -23.77
N ARG A 7 -14.83 -17.48 -23.00
CA ARG A 7 -14.53 -16.17 -23.56
C ARG A 7 -13.03 -15.98 -23.80
N PRO A 8 -12.62 -15.55 -24.99
CA PRO A 8 -11.20 -15.32 -25.28
C PRO A 8 -10.63 -14.30 -24.30
N ALA A 9 -9.44 -14.61 -23.78
CA ALA A 9 -8.71 -13.71 -22.89
C ALA A 9 -8.51 -12.35 -23.58
N THR A 10 -8.90 -11.27 -22.90
CA THR A 10 -8.81 -9.91 -23.43
C THR A 10 -7.56 -9.20 -22.96
N VAL A 11 -7.17 -8.16 -23.67
CA VAL A 11 -6.15 -7.22 -23.25
C VAL A 11 -6.80 -6.17 -22.34
N SER A 12 -6.07 -5.72 -21.32
CA SER A 12 -6.50 -4.63 -20.46
C SER A 12 -6.91 -3.40 -21.25
N THR A 13 -8.08 -2.85 -20.97
CA THR A 13 -8.56 -1.64 -21.65
C THR A 13 -8.25 -0.41 -20.82
N GLY A 14 -7.55 0.55 -21.43
CA GLY A 14 -7.27 1.87 -20.84
C GLY A 14 -8.47 2.81 -21.02
N TYR A 15 -8.85 3.48 -19.95
CA TYR A 15 -9.83 4.56 -19.99
C TYR A 15 -9.45 5.68 -19.03
N ALA A 16 -9.90 6.90 -19.31
CA ALA A 16 -9.62 8.05 -18.46
C ALA A 16 -10.81 8.36 -17.57
N THR A 17 -10.55 8.61 -16.29
CA THR A 17 -11.52 9.14 -15.33
C THR A 17 -11.15 10.54 -14.91
N LEU A 18 -12.13 11.38 -14.61
CA LEU A 18 -11.91 12.75 -14.16
C LEU A 18 -11.71 12.78 -12.64
N LYS A 19 -10.67 13.48 -12.20
CA LYS A 19 -10.43 13.81 -10.78
C LYS A 19 -11.15 15.13 -10.46
N LEU A 20 -12.45 15.05 -10.13
CA LEU A 20 -13.29 16.22 -9.87
C LEU A 20 -13.05 16.87 -8.49
N HIS A 21 -12.36 16.20 -7.59
CA HIS A 21 -12.09 16.67 -6.23
C HIS A 21 -10.86 17.59 -6.12
N LYS A 22 -10.05 17.72 -7.19
CA LYS A 22 -8.87 18.61 -7.20
C LYS A 22 -9.25 19.98 -7.75
N ALA A 23 -8.60 21.04 -7.26
CA ALA A 23 -8.84 22.43 -7.70
C ALA A 23 -8.69 22.60 -9.22
N LYS A 24 -7.77 21.84 -9.85
CA LYS A 24 -7.70 21.68 -11.31
C LYS A 24 -8.24 20.30 -11.66
N ILE A 25 -9.21 20.26 -12.55
CA ILE A 25 -9.74 18.99 -13.10
C ILE A 25 -8.57 18.24 -13.74
N GLY A 26 -8.24 17.11 -13.17
CA GLY A 26 -7.21 16.21 -13.69
C GLY A 26 -7.85 14.96 -14.30
N THR A 27 -7.07 14.23 -15.06
CA THR A 27 -7.44 12.90 -15.55
C THR A 27 -6.62 11.84 -14.83
N ARG A 28 -7.24 10.68 -14.60
CA ARG A 28 -6.56 9.45 -14.17
C ARG A 28 -6.76 8.42 -15.28
N LEU A 29 -5.66 7.93 -15.83
CA LEU A 29 -5.70 6.80 -16.74
C LEU A 29 -5.80 5.52 -15.88
N ILE A 30 -6.83 4.73 -16.15
CA ILE A 30 -7.08 3.46 -15.49
C ILE A 30 -7.01 2.36 -16.54
N PHE A 31 -6.37 1.24 -16.17
CA PHE A 31 -6.32 0.05 -16.98
C PHE A 31 -7.19 -1.03 -16.31
N GLY A 32 -8.31 -1.38 -16.94
CA GLY A 32 -9.20 -2.43 -16.45
C GLY A 32 -8.49 -3.78 -16.50
N GLY A 33 -8.45 -4.49 -15.38
CA GLY A 33 -7.73 -5.78 -15.25
C GLY A 33 -8.65 -7.00 -15.14
N THR A 34 -9.95 -6.87 -15.42
CA THR A 34 -10.90 -7.96 -15.29
C THR A 34 -10.81 -8.90 -16.49
N LYS A 35 -10.59 -10.20 -16.24
CA LYS A 35 -10.52 -11.26 -17.27
C LYS A 35 -9.49 -11.00 -18.38
N VAL A 36 -8.34 -10.42 -18.05
CA VAL A 36 -7.24 -10.22 -19.00
C VAL A 36 -6.35 -11.46 -19.06
N ALA A 37 -5.61 -11.60 -20.18
CA ALA A 37 -4.71 -12.72 -20.41
C ALA A 37 -3.65 -12.93 -19.30
N THR A 38 -3.32 -11.88 -18.55
CA THR A 38 -2.39 -11.92 -17.42
C THR A 38 -3.03 -12.33 -16.10
N THR A 39 -4.36 -12.46 -16.00
CA THR A 39 -5.07 -12.83 -14.76
C THR A 39 -4.56 -14.14 -14.16
N PRO A 40 -4.35 -15.24 -14.93
CA PRO A 40 -3.90 -16.52 -14.37
C PRO A 40 -2.54 -16.44 -13.66
N ILE A 41 -1.65 -15.53 -14.08
CA ILE A 41 -0.36 -15.32 -13.44
C ILE A 41 -0.44 -14.27 -12.33
N SER A 42 -1.26 -13.25 -12.48
CA SER A 42 -1.37 -12.14 -11.51
C SER A 42 -2.04 -12.54 -10.20
N VAL A 43 -2.95 -13.53 -10.23
CA VAL A 43 -3.67 -14.01 -9.04
C VAL A 43 -2.74 -14.75 -8.06
N PRO A 44 -1.96 -15.77 -8.47
CA PRO A 44 -0.98 -16.40 -7.58
C PRO A 44 0.06 -15.40 -7.05
N ILE A 45 0.53 -14.45 -7.89
CA ILE A 45 1.42 -13.38 -7.46
C ILE A 45 0.76 -12.56 -6.35
N ALA A 46 -0.48 -12.09 -6.55
CA ALA A 46 -1.19 -11.29 -5.55
C ALA A 46 -1.32 -12.02 -4.21
N SER A 47 -1.72 -13.29 -4.24
CA SER A 47 -1.86 -14.12 -3.05
C SER A 47 -0.52 -14.33 -2.34
N SER A 48 0.55 -14.56 -3.11
CA SER A 48 1.90 -14.71 -2.57
C SER A 48 2.40 -13.42 -1.91
N LEU A 49 2.26 -12.28 -2.59
CA LEU A 49 2.71 -10.99 -2.06
C LEU A 49 1.92 -10.60 -0.81
N LYS A 50 0.61 -10.88 -0.76
CA LYS A 50 -0.21 -10.67 0.44
C LYS A 50 0.32 -11.48 1.64
N LEU A 51 0.74 -12.74 1.41
CA LEU A 51 1.31 -13.60 2.45
C LEU A 51 2.65 -13.08 3.00
N LEU A 52 3.38 -12.24 2.25
CA LEU A 52 4.62 -11.65 2.70
C LEU A 52 4.42 -10.48 3.68
N ILE A 53 3.25 -9.82 3.70
CA ILE A 53 2.99 -8.65 4.57
C ILE A 53 3.16 -8.99 6.06
N PRO A 54 2.60 -10.07 6.62
CA PRO A 54 2.84 -10.45 8.01
C PRO A 54 4.33 -10.67 8.35
N VAL A 55 5.14 -11.09 7.37
CA VAL A 55 6.59 -11.24 7.58
C VAL A 55 7.25 -9.86 7.70
N VAL A 56 6.83 -8.89 6.88
CA VAL A 56 7.26 -7.49 6.98
C VAL A 56 6.87 -6.91 8.32
N ASP A 57 5.61 -7.11 8.77
CA ASP A 57 5.11 -6.67 10.08
C ASP A 57 6.03 -7.16 11.22
N LYS A 58 6.35 -8.46 11.19
CA LYS A 58 7.20 -9.06 12.20
C LYS A 58 8.61 -8.48 12.19
N ILE A 59 9.22 -8.29 11.00
CA ILE A 59 10.54 -7.67 10.89
C ILE A 59 10.53 -6.26 11.46
N TRP A 60 9.49 -5.48 11.14
CA TRP A 60 9.32 -4.12 11.64
C TRP A 60 9.24 -4.08 13.16
N MET A 61 8.37 -4.90 13.75
CA MET A 61 8.21 -5.01 15.20
C MET A 61 9.51 -5.46 15.88
N ASP A 62 10.17 -6.50 15.34
CA ASP A 62 11.44 -7.02 15.89
C ASP A 62 12.54 -5.95 15.86
N MET A 63 12.64 -5.16 14.79
CA MET A 63 13.61 -4.07 14.70
C MET A 63 13.35 -3.02 15.79
N PHE A 64 12.13 -2.52 15.93
CA PHE A 64 11.84 -1.53 16.96
C PHE A 64 12.08 -2.09 18.37
N LEU A 65 11.61 -3.30 18.67
CA LEU A 65 11.83 -3.93 19.97
C LEU A 65 13.32 -4.07 20.30
N ASN A 66 14.13 -4.51 19.34
CA ASN A 66 15.56 -4.76 19.55
C ASN A 66 16.38 -3.49 19.77
N TYR A 67 16.01 -2.38 19.09
CA TYR A 67 16.79 -1.14 19.17
C TYR A 67 16.27 -0.13 20.18
N THR A 68 14.97 -0.12 20.46
CA THR A 68 14.34 0.89 21.33
C THR A 68 13.75 0.30 22.62
N GLY A 69 13.61 -1.01 22.70
CA GLY A 69 12.86 -1.68 23.76
C GLY A 69 11.33 -1.47 23.67
N GLN A 70 10.85 -0.72 22.69
CA GLN A 70 9.42 -0.43 22.51
C GLN A 70 8.79 -1.43 21.55
N ARG A 71 7.63 -1.94 21.91
CA ARG A 71 6.84 -2.79 21.04
C ARG A 71 5.90 -1.92 20.22
N LEU A 72 6.15 -1.82 18.91
CA LEU A 72 5.22 -1.17 18.00
C LEU A 72 4.14 -2.14 17.53
N PRO A 73 2.94 -1.62 17.21
CA PRO A 73 1.82 -2.46 16.83
C PRO A 73 2.03 -3.17 15.49
N LYS A 74 2.43 -2.46 14.44
CA LYS A 74 2.56 -3.03 13.07
C LYS A 74 3.54 -2.23 12.19
N CYS A 75 3.80 -2.75 10.98
CA CYS A 75 4.50 -2.01 9.92
C CYS A 75 3.63 -0.85 9.39
N PRO A 76 4.20 0.08 8.62
CA PRO A 76 3.47 1.25 8.13
C PRO A 76 2.33 0.94 7.16
N ILE A 77 2.25 -0.28 6.61
CA ILE A 77 1.23 -0.62 5.61
C ILE A 77 -0.13 -0.78 6.29
N LEU A 78 -1.03 0.17 6.03
CA LEU A 78 -2.43 0.08 6.42
C LEU A 78 -3.22 -0.66 5.33
N VAL A 79 -4.14 -1.50 5.76
CA VAL A 79 -5.10 -2.18 4.87
C VAL A 79 -6.48 -1.55 5.00
N THR A 80 -6.81 -0.98 6.16
CA THR A 80 -8.11 -0.38 6.45
C THR A 80 -7.98 0.90 7.28
N THR A 81 -9.01 1.75 7.21
CA THR A 81 -9.13 2.92 8.10
C THR A 81 -9.25 2.51 9.57
N ASP A 82 -9.85 1.34 9.87
CA ASP A 82 -10.01 0.87 11.25
C ASP A 82 -8.66 0.63 11.93
N GLU A 83 -7.66 0.14 11.19
CA GLU A 83 -6.29 0.00 11.70
C GLU A 83 -5.68 1.35 12.09
N LEU A 84 -5.91 2.40 11.29
CA LEU A 84 -5.49 3.76 11.63
C LEU A 84 -6.18 4.26 12.90
N LEU A 85 -7.49 4.08 13.02
CA LEU A 85 -8.26 4.54 14.19
C LEU A 85 -7.83 3.81 15.48
N GLU A 86 -7.48 2.53 15.40
CA GLU A 86 -6.93 1.79 16.54
C GLU A 86 -5.61 2.43 17.01
N GLN A 87 -4.73 2.80 16.09
CA GLN A 87 -3.47 3.46 16.41
C GLN A 87 -3.67 4.88 16.97
N ILE A 88 -4.65 5.63 16.46
CA ILE A 88 -5.02 6.93 17.05
C ILE A 88 -5.50 6.76 18.50
N ARG A 89 -6.24 5.68 18.81
CA ARG A 89 -6.63 5.38 20.19
C ARG A 89 -5.43 5.09 21.09
N GLU A 90 -4.44 4.34 20.60
CA GLU A 90 -3.18 4.10 21.35
C GLU A 90 -2.39 5.39 21.58
N ILE A 91 -2.27 6.27 20.57
CA ILE A 91 -1.66 7.60 20.72
C ILE A 91 -2.37 8.41 21.82
N ASN A 92 -3.71 8.43 21.79
CA ASN A 92 -4.52 9.16 22.77
C ASN A 92 -4.37 8.57 24.19
N GLN A 93 -4.26 7.24 24.35
CA GLN A 93 -3.99 6.62 25.64
C GLN A 93 -2.63 7.07 26.20
N LYS A 94 -1.60 7.14 25.37
CA LYS A 94 -0.26 7.63 25.78
C LYS A 94 -0.28 9.14 26.11
N HIS A 95 -1.11 9.92 25.44
CA HIS A 95 -1.34 11.32 25.78
C HIS A 95 -2.00 11.46 27.15
N GLN A 96 -3.08 10.71 27.40
CA GLN A 96 -3.82 10.73 28.67
C GLN A 96 -2.97 10.25 29.85
N SER A 97 -2.07 9.30 29.63
CA SER A 97 -1.11 8.85 30.67
C SER A 97 0.04 9.82 30.92
N GLY A 98 0.18 10.88 30.12
CA GLY A 98 1.27 11.85 30.19
C GLY A 98 2.59 11.37 29.58
N GLU A 99 2.60 10.20 28.93
CA GLU A 99 3.79 9.68 28.23
C GLU A 99 4.14 10.54 27.01
N TRP A 100 3.11 11.05 26.30
CA TRP A 100 3.24 11.88 25.10
C TRP A 100 2.45 13.18 25.22
N ASP A 101 3.05 14.30 24.85
CA ASP A 101 2.36 15.60 24.70
C ASP A 101 1.94 15.79 23.23
N VAL A 102 0.79 15.21 22.88
CA VAL A 102 0.26 15.23 21.52
C VAL A 102 -0.22 16.63 21.10
N SER A 103 -0.54 17.50 22.05
CA SER A 103 -1.07 18.86 21.77
C SER A 103 -0.16 19.72 20.92
N LYS A 104 1.14 19.42 20.89
CA LYS A 104 2.18 20.11 20.10
C LYS A 104 2.48 19.44 18.76
N TRP A 105 1.81 18.34 18.43
CA TRP A 105 2.10 17.61 17.20
C TRP A 105 1.37 18.25 16.01
N LYS A 106 1.90 17.96 14.83
CA LYS A 106 1.22 18.21 13.55
C LYS A 106 0.98 16.89 12.85
N LEU A 107 -0.11 16.82 12.10
CA LEU A 107 -0.44 15.71 11.24
C LEU A 107 0.22 15.93 9.88
N VAL A 108 0.83 14.91 9.34
CA VAL A 108 1.41 14.90 8.01
C VAL A 108 0.54 14.01 7.14
N SER A 109 -0.08 14.58 6.11
CA SER A 109 -0.84 13.85 5.09
C SER A 109 -0.19 14.10 3.73
N LEU A 110 0.32 13.04 3.11
CA LEU A 110 1.08 13.11 1.89
C LEU A 110 0.52 12.14 0.86
N ASP A 111 0.61 12.51 -0.43
CA ASP A 111 0.14 11.71 -1.57
C ASP A 111 1.28 11.54 -2.57
N PHE A 112 1.49 10.32 -3.05
CA PHE A 112 2.40 10.07 -4.17
C PHE A 112 1.76 10.52 -5.48
N THR A 113 2.43 11.40 -6.18
CA THR A 113 1.97 11.81 -7.50
C THR A 113 2.18 10.68 -8.50
N GLN A 114 1.07 10.09 -8.98
CA GLN A 114 1.07 9.05 -10.02
C GLN A 114 2.00 7.85 -9.70
N LEU A 115 1.91 7.28 -8.50
CA LEU A 115 2.79 6.19 -8.06
C LEU A 115 2.88 5.04 -9.09
N TYR A 116 1.75 4.41 -9.42
CA TYR A 116 1.73 3.23 -10.30
C TYR A 116 2.32 3.44 -11.69
N PRO A 117 1.98 4.49 -12.43
CA PRO A 117 2.55 4.71 -13.76
C PRO A 117 3.99 5.23 -13.72
N SER A 118 4.48 5.65 -12.56
CA SER A 118 5.80 6.29 -12.44
C SER A 118 6.92 5.33 -12.00
N ILE A 119 6.59 4.22 -11.34
CA ILE A 119 7.62 3.29 -10.87
C ILE A 119 8.38 2.69 -12.05
N PRO A 120 9.72 2.84 -12.14
CA PRO A 120 10.51 2.22 -13.20
C PRO A 120 10.48 0.69 -13.09
N ILE A 121 10.12 0.02 -14.17
CA ILE A 121 9.93 -1.45 -14.19
C ILE A 121 11.22 -2.18 -13.76
N LEU A 122 12.37 -1.72 -14.22
CA LEU A 122 13.65 -2.37 -13.91
C LEU A 122 14.02 -2.25 -12.43
N ASP A 123 13.77 -1.09 -11.83
CA ASP A 123 13.97 -0.92 -10.38
C ASP A 123 12.95 -1.72 -9.58
N LEU A 124 11.69 -1.76 -10.02
CA LEU A 124 10.64 -2.58 -9.38
C LEU A 124 11.03 -4.06 -9.35
N LYS A 125 11.51 -4.61 -10.47
CA LYS A 125 11.98 -6.00 -10.56
C LYS A 125 13.12 -6.27 -9.60
N ARG A 126 14.16 -5.41 -9.61
CA ARG A 126 15.30 -5.53 -8.71
C ARG A 126 14.87 -5.51 -7.24
N VAL A 127 14.09 -4.49 -6.86
CA VAL A 127 13.63 -4.29 -5.48
C VAL A 127 12.77 -5.47 -4.99
N LEU A 128 11.80 -5.91 -5.81
CA LEU A 128 10.95 -7.02 -5.42
C LEU A 128 11.72 -8.32 -5.31
N ARG A 129 12.67 -8.60 -6.23
CA ARG A 129 13.52 -9.81 -6.14
C ARG A 129 14.35 -9.82 -4.86
N GLU A 130 15.07 -8.73 -4.56
CA GLU A 130 15.86 -8.62 -3.33
C GLU A 130 14.99 -8.76 -2.07
N LEU A 131 13.82 -8.12 -2.06
CA LEU A 131 12.91 -8.17 -0.90
C LEU A 131 12.29 -9.56 -0.72
N ILE A 132 11.83 -10.20 -1.78
CA ILE A 132 11.24 -11.54 -1.75
C ILE A 132 12.26 -12.55 -1.19
N ASP A 133 13.48 -12.57 -1.70
CA ASP A 133 14.54 -13.45 -1.20
C ASP A 133 14.80 -13.22 0.30
N PHE A 134 14.88 -11.96 0.72
CA PHE A 134 15.06 -11.59 2.13
C PHE A 134 13.90 -12.06 3.01
N LEU A 135 12.63 -11.86 2.58
CA LEU A 135 11.45 -12.23 3.35
C LEU A 135 11.29 -13.75 3.49
N PHE A 136 11.56 -14.51 2.42
CA PHE A 136 11.56 -15.98 2.49
C PHE A 136 12.62 -16.49 3.48
N GLU A 137 13.82 -15.93 3.44
CA GLU A 137 14.88 -16.33 4.37
C GLU A 137 14.50 -15.99 5.82
N ARG A 138 13.94 -14.81 6.08
CA ARG A 138 13.48 -14.41 7.42
C ARG A 138 12.36 -15.34 7.91
N GLN A 139 11.40 -15.70 7.07
CA GLN A 139 10.34 -16.65 7.42
C GLN A 139 10.90 -18.06 7.69
N ARG A 140 11.83 -18.53 6.86
CA ARG A 140 12.52 -19.82 7.05
C ARG A 140 13.26 -19.88 8.38
N VAL A 141 14.01 -18.83 8.72
CA VAL A 141 14.71 -18.71 10.00
C VAL A 141 13.72 -18.74 11.16
N GLU A 142 12.61 -18.03 11.06
CA GLU A 142 11.59 -17.99 12.10
C GLU A 142 10.95 -19.36 12.32
N MET A 143 10.55 -20.02 11.26
CA MET A 143 9.97 -21.37 11.35
C MET A 143 10.95 -22.41 11.90
N ASN A 144 12.25 -22.17 11.75
CA ASN A 144 13.31 -23.06 12.26
C ASN A 144 13.58 -22.87 13.76
N LYS A 145 13.10 -21.81 14.42
CA LYS A 145 13.36 -21.56 15.85
C LYS A 145 12.79 -22.67 16.75
N SER A 146 11.62 -23.19 16.42
CA SER A 146 10.89 -24.20 17.19
C SER A 146 10.99 -25.63 16.66
N ARG A 147 11.89 -25.88 15.69
CA ARG A 147 12.00 -27.20 15.03
C ARG A 147 13.34 -27.87 15.32
N GLU A 148 13.29 -29.16 15.60
CA GLU A 148 14.47 -30.02 15.70
C GLU A 148 15.10 -30.22 14.31
N THR A 149 14.30 -30.62 13.33
CA THR A 149 14.73 -30.77 11.93
C THR A 149 14.61 -29.44 11.19
N LYS A 150 15.74 -28.96 10.66
CA LYS A 150 15.82 -27.67 9.98
C LYS A 150 15.21 -27.71 8.59
N ILE A 151 14.33 -26.77 8.30
CA ILE A 151 13.76 -26.50 6.98
C ILE A 151 14.90 -25.99 6.07
N LYS A 152 15.15 -26.70 4.98
CA LYS A 152 16.13 -26.29 3.95
C LYS A 152 15.47 -25.44 2.88
N THR A 153 14.29 -25.83 2.43
CA THR A 153 13.54 -25.19 1.36
C THR A 153 12.15 -24.79 1.86
N LEU A 154 11.74 -23.58 1.53
CA LEU A 154 10.42 -23.03 1.87
C LEU A 154 9.72 -22.60 0.58
N PHE A 155 8.45 -22.94 0.47
CA PHE A 155 7.60 -22.60 -0.67
C PHE A 155 6.42 -21.74 -0.22
N ILE A 156 5.92 -20.91 -1.13
CA ILE A 156 4.54 -20.42 -1.05
C ILE A 156 3.67 -21.32 -1.91
N CYS A 157 2.66 -21.91 -1.28
CA CYS A 157 1.64 -22.70 -1.94
C CYS A 157 0.42 -21.83 -2.20
N CYS A 158 0.07 -21.61 -3.45
CA CYS A 158 -1.08 -20.81 -3.87
C CYS A 158 -2.11 -21.67 -4.58
N PRO A 159 -3.42 -21.51 -4.31
CA PRO A 159 -4.45 -22.12 -5.12
C PRO A 159 -4.43 -21.49 -6.53
N LYS A 160 -4.62 -22.32 -7.58
CA LYS A 160 -4.75 -21.83 -8.97
C LYS A 160 -5.94 -20.90 -9.15
N TYR A 161 -6.98 -21.09 -8.34
CA TYR A 161 -8.22 -20.31 -8.39
C TYR A 161 -8.44 -19.58 -7.05
N PRO A 162 -8.70 -18.25 -7.05
CA PRO A 162 -8.83 -17.46 -5.83
C PRO A 162 -9.94 -17.92 -4.88
N GLN A 163 -11.00 -18.53 -5.45
CA GLN A 163 -12.16 -19.01 -4.67
C GLN A 163 -11.86 -20.25 -3.83
N LYS A 164 -10.71 -20.91 -4.04
CA LYS A 164 -10.38 -22.19 -3.41
C LYS A 164 -9.46 -22.10 -2.20
N GLY A 165 -9.11 -20.90 -1.75
CA GLY A 165 -8.32 -20.72 -0.54
C GLY A 165 -7.32 -19.57 -0.61
N GLU A 166 -6.56 -19.39 0.47
CA GLU A 166 -5.50 -18.41 0.59
C GLU A 166 -4.13 -19.06 0.38
N ALA A 167 -3.12 -18.23 0.03
CA ALA A 167 -1.75 -18.69 -0.03
C ALA A 167 -1.24 -19.05 1.38
N LYS A 168 -0.37 -20.06 1.46
CA LYS A 168 0.23 -20.55 2.71
C LYS A 168 1.69 -20.94 2.52
N TRP A 169 2.43 -20.97 3.62
CA TRP A 169 3.80 -21.47 3.64
C TRP A 169 3.83 -23.00 3.71
N GLU A 170 4.63 -23.62 2.83
CA GLU A 170 4.81 -25.08 2.77
C GLU A 170 6.30 -25.44 2.69
N ILE A 171 6.63 -26.61 3.24
CA ILE A 171 8.01 -27.12 3.25
C ILE A 171 8.23 -28.26 2.24
N GLU A 172 7.14 -28.81 1.73
CA GLU A 172 7.14 -29.89 0.75
C GLU A 172 6.13 -29.60 -0.36
N LYS A 173 6.47 -30.00 -1.59
CA LYS A 173 5.53 -29.94 -2.72
C LYS A 173 4.68 -31.21 -2.74
N VAL A 174 3.37 -31.05 -2.87
CA VAL A 174 2.44 -32.17 -3.09
C VAL A 174 2.13 -32.22 -4.60
N GLU A 175 2.46 -33.33 -5.25
CA GLU A 175 2.19 -33.51 -6.68
C GLU A 175 0.69 -33.83 -6.92
N GLY A 176 0.17 -33.37 -8.06
CA GLY A 176 -1.18 -33.70 -8.55
C GLY A 176 -2.33 -32.83 -8.04
N GLY A 177 -2.04 -31.74 -7.30
CA GLY A 177 -3.04 -30.79 -6.81
C GLY A 177 -3.35 -29.62 -7.75
N ASN A 178 -4.44 -28.88 -7.43
CA ASN A 178 -4.79 -27.60 -8.06
C ASN A 178 -4.03 -26.42 -7.42
N GLU A 179 -2.81 -26.65 -6.96
CA GLU A 179 -1.98 -25.68 -6.26
C GLU A 179 -0.71 -25.38 -7.06
N VAL A 180 -0.17 -24.17 -6.88
CA VAL A 180 1.09 -23.72 -7.44
C VAL A 180 2.06 -23.50 -6.29
N TYR A 181 3.23 -24.14 -6.35
CA TYR A 181 4.28 -24.01 -5.34
C TYR A 181 5.39 -23.12 -5.90
N LEU A 182 5.66 -22.00 -5.24
CA LEU A 182 6.60 -21.01 -5.68
C LEU A 182 7.78 -20.90 -4.72
N LEU A 183 9.00 -21.07 -5.25
CA LEU A 183 10.23 -20.62 -4.63
C LEU A 183 10.38 -19.10 -4.76
N PRO A 184 11.24 -18.43 -3.96
CA PRO A 184 11.44 -16.99 -4.06
C PRO A 184 11.84 -16.56 -5.49
N GLY A 185 12.78 -17.24 -6.13
CA GLY A 185 13.19 -16.98 -7.51
C GLY A 185 12.06 -17.20 -8.52
N GLU A 186 11.25 -18.25 -8.37
CA GLU A 186 10.11 -18.54 -9.25
C GLU A 186 9.02 -17.45 -9.13
N LEU A 187 8.75 -16.97 -7.91
CA LEU A 187 7.82 -15.84 -7.69
C LEU A 187 8.34 -14.58 -8.37
N ALA A 188 9.62 -14.25 -8.20
CA ALA A 188 10.24 -13.09 -8.85
C ALA A 188 10.22 -13.21 -10.38
N ASP A 189 10.47 -14.39 -10.94
CA ASP A 189 10.41 -14.64 -12.39
C ASP A 189 8.97 -14.52 -12.94
N HIS A 190 7.94 -14.90 -12.15
CA HIS A 190 6.55 -14.67 -12.54
C HIS A 190 6.20 -13.18 -12.57
N ILE A 191 6.71 -12.40 -11.60
CA ILE A 191 6.55 -10.94 -11.59
C ILE A 191 7.25 -10.32 -12.81
N ASP A 192 8.48 -10.75 -13.11
CA ASP A 192 9.21 -10.26 -14.26
C ASP A 192 8.48 -10.55 -15.58
N LYS A 193 7.96 -11.77 -15.74
CA LYS A 193 7.14 -12.15 -16.91
C LYS A 193 5.86 -11.33 -17.02
N LEU A 194 5.17 -11.06 -15.90
CA LEU A 194 3.98 -10.21 -15.88
C LEU A 194 4.30 -8.79 -16.35
N LEU A 195 5.36 -8.20 -15.83
CA LEU A 195 5.78 -6.82 -16.16
C LEU A 195 6.26 -6.71 -17.60
N ASP A 196 7.03 -7.68 -18.12
CA ASP A 196 7.53 -7.69 -19.49
C ASP A 196 6.45 -7.87 -20.55
N ASN A 197 5.32 -8.51 -20.17
CA ASN A 197 4.20 -8.81 -21.03
C ASN A 197 2.95 -7.99 -20.70
N SER A 198 3.13 -6.80 -20.12
CA SER A 198 2.03 -5.89 -19.83
C SER A 198 1.66 -5.06 -21.05
N TYR A 199 0.46 -5.32 -21.57
CA TYR A 199 -0.13 -4.61 -22.71
C TYR A 199 -1.49 -4.04 -22.33
N CYS A 200 -1.87 -2.94 -23.01
CA CYS A 200 -3.19 -2.35 -22.89
C CYS A 200 -3.72 -1.93 -24.25
N SER A 201 -5.03 -1.94 -24.40
CA SER A 201 -5.73 -1.33 -25.55
C SER A 201 -6.22 0.06 -25.16
N TYR A 202 -5.90 1.06 -25.97
CA TYR A 202 -6.38 2.42 -25.80
C TYR A 202 -6.58 3.07 -27.17
N GLY A 203 -7.76 3.67 -27.38
CA GLY A 203 -8.10 4.30 -28.66
C GLY A 203 -8.21 3.33 -29.85
N GLY A 204 -8.36 2.02 -29.60
CA GLY A 204 -8.40 0.99 -30.66
C GLY A 204 -7.03 0.36 -30.95
N ASP A 205 -5.95 0.93 -30.44
CA ASP A 205 -4.58 0.44 -30.63
C ASP A 205 -4.10 -0.38 -29.43
N LEU A 206 -3.10 -1.26 -29.68
CA LEU A 206 -2.41 -2.06 -28.68
C LEU A 206 -1.10 -1.39 -28.28
N TRP A 207 -0.94 -1.13 -26.99
CA TRP A 207 0.23 -0.48 -26.41
C TRP A 207 0.95 -1.38 -25.42
N LYS A 208 2.28 -1.41 -25.48
CA LYS A 208 3.12 -2.04 -24.46
C LYS A 208 3.41 -1.04 -23.35
N ILE A 209 3.25 -1.45 -22.08
CA ILE A 209 3.60 -0.64 -20.93
C ILE A 209 5.10 -0.77 -20.70
N ILE A 210 5.83 0.32 -20.84
CA ILE A 210 7.30 0.39 -20.71
C ILE A 210 7.74 1.06 -19.39
N GLN A 211 6.80 1.69 -18.68
CA GLN A 211 7.03 2.33 -17.39
C GLN A 211 5.80 2.15 -16.51
N GLY A 212 6.01 1.94 -15.22
CA GLY A 212 4.93 1.65 -14.29
C GLY A 212 4.28 0.29 -14.53
N PHE A 213 3.11 0.09 -13.96
CA PHE A 213 2.31 -1.11 -14.14
C PHE A 213 0.81 -0.79 -14.03
N GLN A 214 -0.01 -1.74 -14.47
CA GLN A 214 -1.46 -1.58 -14.53
C GLN A 214 -2.08 -1.54 -13.14
N THR A 215 -2.85 -0.50 -12.85
CA THR A 215 -3.58 -0.35 -11.58
C THR A 215 -4.68 -1.40 -11.39
N GLY A 216 -5.20 -1.96 -12.46
CA GLY A 216 -6.28 -2.97 -12.44
C GLY A 216 -5.80 -4.43 -12.28
N THR A 217 -4.50 -4.68 -12.16
CA THR A 217 -4.01 -6.05 -11.88
C THR A 217 -4.18 -6.40 -10.40
N ASN A 218 -4.54 -7.66 -10.10
CA ASN A 218 -4.76 -8.12 -8.74
C ASN A 218 -3.53 -7.94 -7.83
N CYS A 219 -2.33 -8.03 -8.39
CA CYS A 219 -1.06 -7.89 -7.65
C CYS A 219 -0.54 -6.45 -7.57
N GLY A 220 -1.12 -5.50 -8.33
CA GLY A 220 -0.66 -4.12 -8.39
C GLY A 220 -0.49 -3.45 -7.01
N PRO A 221 -1.52 -3.41 -6.17
CA PRO A 221 -1.41 -2.81 -4.83
C PRO A 221 -0.32 -3.45 -3.96
N TRP A 222 -0.16 -4.77 -4.05
CA TRP A 222 0.84 -5.49 -3.27
C TRP A 222 2.27 -5.25 -3.77
N MET A 223 2.46 -5.18 -5.09
CA MET A 223 3.76 -4.81 -5.68
C MET A 223 4.16 -3.40 -5.26
N ALA A 224 3.23 -2.42 -5.34
CA ALA A 224 3.49 -1.05 -4.89
C ALA A 224 3.84 -0.99 -3.40
N ASN A 225 3.06 -1.67 -2.55
CA ASN A 225 3.30 -1.72 -1.11
C ASN A 225 4.68 -2.29 -0.78
N LEU A 226 5.05 -3.42 -1.37
CA LEU A 226 6.35 -4.06 -1.12
C LEU A 226 7.50 -3.26 -1.70
N TYR A 227 7.33 -2.63 -2.86
CA TYR A 227 8.32 -1.74 -3.45
C TYR A 227 8.66 -0.57 -2.51
N LEU A 228 7.65 0.10 -1.97
CA LEU A 228 7.86 1.22 -1.07
C LEU A 228 8.41 0.77 0.29
N VAL A 229 7.90 -0.33 0.84
CA VAL A 229 8.35 -0.84 2.15
C VAL A 229 9.82 -1.27 2.14
N TYR A 230 10.37 -1.68 1.01
CA TYR A 230 11.79 -1.96 0.89
C TYR A 230 12.66 -0.75 1.28
N TYR A 231 12.31 0.44 0.79
CA TYR A 231 13.01 1.69 1.13
C TYR A 231 12.73 2.10 2.57
N GLU A 232 11.49 1.96 3.01
CA GLU A 232 11.05 2.26 4.38
C GLU A 232 11.81 1.40 5.41
N LEU A 233 11.93 0.09 5.19
CA LEU A 233 12.69 -0.82 6.04
C LEU A 233 14.17 -0.43 6.12
N LYS A 234 14.78 -0.10 4.97
CA LYS A 234 16.18 0.34 4.93
C LYS A 234 16.41 1.63 5.69
N PHE A 235 15.53 2.61 5.53
CA PHE A 235 15.61 3.88 6.24
C PHE A 235 15.46 3.69 7.74
N VAL A 236 14.39 3.02 8.16
CA VAL A 236 14.12 2.78 9.59
C VAL A 236 15.26 2.01 10.23
N HIS A 237 15.79 0.96 9.59
CA HIS A 237 16.92 0.22 10.13
C HIS A 237 18.16 1.10 10.35
N ARG A 238 18.46 2.04 9.43
CA ARG A 238 19.57 3.00 9.63
C ARG A 238 19.30 3.92 10.81
N LYS A 239 18.07 4.47 10.94
CA LYS A 239 17.71 5.39 12.02
C LYS A 239 17.63 4.72 13.39
N LEU A 240 17.17 3.48 13.45
CA LEU A 240 17.11 2.73 14.69
C LEU A 240 18.52 2.45 15.27
N LYS A 241 19.54 2.27 14.44
CA LYS A 241 20.94 2.11 14.92
C LYS A 241 21.46 3.32 15.69
N ILE A 242 20.92 4.49 15.40
CA ILE A 242 21.31 5.77 16.03
C ILE A 242 20.12 6.40 16.77
N TRP A 243 19.19 5.58 17.27
CA TRP A 243 17.91 6.02 17.86
C TRP A 243 18.03 7.15 18.87
N ASN A 244 19.01 7.06 19.77
CA ASN A 244 19.23 8.06 20.81
C ASN A 244 19.92 9.34 20.29
N GLN A 245 20.33 9.38 19.03
CA GLN A 245 21.01 10.52 18.42
C GLN A 245 20.09 11.29 17.45
N ILE A 246 18.96 10.70 17.04
CA ILE A 246 17.99 11.37 16.18
C ILE A 246 17.08 12.29 16.98
N SER A 247 16.54 13.33 16.33
CA SER A 247 15.63 14.29 16.97
C SER A 247 14.36 13.62 17.50
N ARG A 248 13.74 14.22 18.51
CA ARG A 248 12.47 13.71 19.07
C ARG A 248 11.36 13.72 18.03
N GLY A 249 11.29 14.72 17.16
CA GLY A 249 10.32 14.78 16.06
C GLY A 249 10.47 13.64 15.09
N LEU A 250 11.70 13.25 14.73
CA LEU A 250 11.95 12.09 13.89
C LEU A 250 11.56 10.78 14.59
N GLN A 251 11.82 10.65 15.90
CA GLN A 251 11.35 9.51 16.66
C GLN A 251 9.82 9.39 16.62
N ILE A 252 9.10 10.50 16.87
CA ILE A 252 7.64 10.58 16.81
C ILE A 252 7.14 10.18 15.40
N PHE A 253 7.77 10.73 14.36
CA PHE A 253 7.42 10.39 12.98
C PHE A 253 7.56 8.89 12.70
N LEU A 254 8.69 8.28 13.05
CA LEU A 254 8.94 6.86 12.82
C LEU A 254 8.00 5.94 13.61
N LEU A 255 7.57 6.37 14.79
CA LEU A 255 6.62 5.62 15.63
C LEU A 255 5.18 5.68 15.11
N ASN A 256 4.84 6.71 14.33
CA ASN A 256 3.48 7.01 13.89
C ASN A 256 3.38 7.20 12.36
N TYR A 257 4.34 6.66 11.61
CA TYR A 257 4.34 6.67 10.15
C TYR A 257 3.49 5.54 9.62
N HIS A 258 2.52 5.86 8.76
CA HIS A 258 1.61 4.90 8.15
C HIS A 258 1.41 5.20 6.67
N ARG A 259 1.08 4.19 5.91
CA ARG A 259 0.86 4.30 4.47
C ARG A 259 -0.26 3.38 4.00
N TYR A 260 -1.22 3.95 3.30
CA TYR A 260 -2.25 3.22 2.57
C TYR A 260 -1.97 3.35 1.07
N ILE A 261 -1.22 2.39 0.52
CA ILE A 261 -0.74 2.36 -0.88
C ILE A 261 0.08 3.62 -1.20
N ASP A 262 -0.56 4.66 -1.75
CA ASP A 262 0.03 5.94 -2.17
C ASP A 262 -0.21 7.08 -1.16
N ASP A 263 -1.14 6.94 -0.24
CA ASP A 263 -1.40 7.92 0.81
C ASP A 263 -0.53 7.65 2.05
N ILE A 264 0.28 8.62 2.45
CA ILE A 264 1.10 8.58 3.67
C ILE A 264 0.44 9.43 4.75
N PHE A 265 0.40 8.88 5.97
CA PHE A 265 0.02 9.58 7.18
C PHE A 265 1.10 9.45 8.24
N GLY A 266 1.32 10.51 8.99
CA GLY A 266 2.22 10.51 10.12
C GLY A 266 1.97 11.66 11.07
N THR A 267 2.70 11.67 12.19
CA THR A 267 2.70 12.77 13.13
C THR A 267 4.13 13.27 13.31
N VAL A 268 4.30 14.56 13.44
CA VAL A 268 5.62 15.20 13.63
C VAL A 268 5.57 16.15 14.82
N GLY A 269 6.68 16.22 15.56
CA GLY A 269 6.92 17.28 16.53
C GLY A 269 7.40 18.58 15.83
N ASP A 270 7.48 19.68 16.57
CA ASP A 270 7.85 21.00 16.04
C ASP A 270 9.31 21.08 15.55
N ASP A 271 10.16 20.13 15.95
CA ASP A 271 11.60 20.08 15.63
C ASP A 271 11.92 19.30 14.34
N LEU A 272 10.91 18.83 13.59
CA LEU A 272 11.09 18.05 12.37
C LEU A 272 10.48 18.72 11.15
N VAL A 273 11.32 19.00 10.15
CA VAL A 273 10.90 19.32 8.80
C VAL A 273 10.75 18.00 8.04
N TYR A 274 9.52 17.51 7.86
CA TYR A 274 9.25 16.18 7.31
C TYR A 274 9.78 16.00 5.88
N GLN A 275 9.93 17.08 5.10
CA GLN A 275 10.50 17.05 3.75
C GLN A 275 11.93 16.52 3.75
N ASP A 276 12.71 16.79 4.81
CA ASP A 276 14.10 16.37 4.93
C ASP A 276 14.25 14.87 5.14
N VAL A 277 13.15 14.21 5.53
CA VAL A 277 13.13 12.75 5.77
C VAL A 277 12.53 11.96 4.60
N LEU A 278 11.90 12.61 3.63
CA LEU A 278 11.22 11.90 2.54
C LEU A 278 12.20 11.37 1.50
N TYR A 279 13.24 12.13 1.18
CA TYR A 279 14.15 11.77 0.09
C TYR A 279 15.59 11.71 0.56
N PHE A 280 16.34 10.76 -0.03
CA PHE A 280 17.78 10.68 0.15
C PHE A 280 18.54 10.79 -1.18
N ASP A 281 19.73 11.34 -1.08
CA ASP A 281 20.78 11.37 -2.11
C ASP A 281 22.15 11.17 -1.44
N ASP A 282 23.23 11.55 -2.11
CA ASP A 282 24.58 11.45 -1.56
C ASP A 282 24.82 12.40 -0.36
N GLU A 283 24.00 13.45 -0.21
CA GLU A 283 24.13 14.49 0.81
C GLU A 283 23.05 14.41 1.90
N SER A 284 21.92 13.77 1.63
CA SER A 284 20.75 13.70 2.53
C SER A 284 20.32 12.26 2.82
N ASP A 285 19.85 12.00 4.03
CA ASP A 285 19.35 10.69 4.46
C ASP A 285 17.83 10.71 4.64
N GLY A 286 17.12 10.04 3.75
CA GLY A 286 15.66 9.98 3.73
C GLY A 286 15.14 8.59 3.40
N ILE A 287 13.81 8.49 3.25
CA ILE A 287 13.10 7.23 2.99
C ILE A 287 13.30 6.78 1.54
N TYR A 288 12.98 7.66 0.59
CA TYR A 288 12.95 7.33 -0.84
C TYR A 288 14.13 7.95 -1.58
N PRO A 289 14.70 7.26 -2.60
CA PRO A 289 15.81 7.83 -3.35
C PRO A 289 15.34 9.01 -4.21
N LYS A 290 16.13 10.09 -4.25
CA LYS A 290 15.93 11.20 -5.22
C LYS A 290 16.26 10.77 -6.65
N ARG A 291 17.18 9.83 -6.80
CA ARG A 291 17.60 9.29 -8.10
C ARG A 291 17.60 7.77 -8.08
N LEU A 292 17.10 7.18 -9.15
CA LEU A 292 17.08 5.75 -9.39
C LEU A 292 18.17 5.37 -10.37
N LYS A 293 18.82 4.23 -10.14
CA LYS A 293 19.86 3.69 -11.04
C LYS A 293 19.22 2.81 -12.11
N ASN A 294 19.48 3.12 -13.36
CA ASN A 294 19.17 2.25 -14.50
C ASN A 294 20.13 1.06 -14.60
N LEU A 295 19.78 0.05 -15.39
CA LEU A 295 20.64 -1.12 -15.61
C LEU A 295 21.97 -0.78 -16.29
N ASP A 296 22.01 0.28 -17.10
CA ASP A 296 23.21 0.78 -17.78
C ASP A 296 24.11 1.63 -16.86
N GLY A 297 23.73 1.78 -15.59
CA GLY A 297 24.44 2.59 -14.61
C GLY A 297 24.11 4.07 -14.65
N SER A 298 23.33 4.55 -15.62
CA SER A 298 22.84 5.92 -15.66
C SER A 298 21.85 6.16 -14.51
N THR A 299 21.70 7.42 -14.10
CA THR A 299 20.75 7.81 -13.05
C THR A 299 19.64 8.66 -13.63
N VAL A 300 18.41 8.39 -13.23
CA VAL A 300 17.22 9.20 -13.55
C VAL A 300 16.65 9.79 -12.26
N GLU A 301 16.08 10.97 -12.35
CA GLU A 301 15.30 11.52 -11.23
C GLU A 301 14.16 10.57 -10.88
N ASN A 302 13.88 10.45 -9.59
CA ASN A 302 12.77 9.65 -9.15
C ASN A 302 11.45 10.26 -9.67
N PRO A 303 10.72 9.55 -10.54
CA PRO A 303 9.54 10.11 -11.19
C PRO A 303 8.33 10.22 -10.25
N PHE A 304 8.32 9.48 -9.14
CA PHE A 304 7.25 9.65 -8.15
C PHE A 304 7.66 10.64 -7.09
N GLN A 305 6.87 11.70 -6.95
CA GLN A 305 7.06 12.74 -5.95
C GLN A 305 6.00 12.65 -4.89
N VAL A 306 6.39 12.91 -3.65
CA VAL A 306 5.49 12.98 -2.50
C VAL A 306 5.17 14.44 -2.24
N ASN A 307 3.89 14.77 -2.21
CA ASN A 307 3.39 16.11 -1.95
C ASN A 307 2.44 16.08 -0.76
N GLY A 308 2.47 17.14 0.04
CA GLY A 308 1.56 17.32 1.17
C GLY A 308 2.05 18.35 2.16
N GLU A 309 1.39 18.44 3.29
CA GLU A 309 1.60 19.45 4.30
C GLU A 309 1.53 18.87 5.72
N ALA A 310 2.16 19.57 6.67
CA ALA A 310 2.03 19.32 8.09
C ALA A 310 1.01 20.32 8.69
N LEU A 311 -0.11 19.82 9.17
CA LEU A 311 -1.26 20.61 9.60
C LEU A 311 -1.75 20.17 10.99
N THR A 312 -2.50 21.03 11.67
CA THR A 312 -3.21 20.64 12.90
C THR A 312 -4.48 19.83 12.61
N SER A 313 -4.99 19.90 11.40
CA SER A 313 -6.12 19.09 10.92
C SER A 313 -5.84 18.61 9.50
N ALA A 314 -6.04 17.33 9.25
CA ALA A 314 -5.78 16.72 7.95
C ALA A 314 -6.83 15.66 7.60
N ASP A 315 -7.24 15.66 6.33
CA ASP A 315 -8.08 14.60 5.78
C ASP A 315 -7.19 13.42 5.36
N TYR A 316 -7.54 12.23 5.82
CA TYR A 316 -6.85 11.00 5.45
C TYR A 316 -7.84 9.85 5.30
N LEU A 317 -7.78 9.18 4.16
CA LEU A 317 -8.74 8.14 3.76
C LEU A 317 -10.18 8.66 3.80
N ASP A 318 -10.98 8.20 4.76
CA ASP A 318 -12.38 8.56 4.95
C ASP A 318 -12.67 9.26 6.31
N VAL A 319 -11.62 9.80 6.93
CA VAL A 319 -11.71 10.55 8.19
C VAL A 319 -10.94 11.87 8.13
N THR A 320 -11.44 12.88 8.82
CA THR A 320 -10.70 14.09 9.18
C THR A 320 -10.15 13.92 10.57
N LEU A 321 -8.83 14.02 10.70
CA LEU A 321 -8.11 13.95 11.97
C LEU A 321 -7.73 15.35 12.40
N THR A 322 -7.87 15.68 13.69
CA THR A 322 -7.54 17.00 14.24
C THR A 322 -6.80 16.85 15.57
N VAL A 323 -5.65 17.51 15.69
CA VAL A 323 -4.91 17.60 16.95
C VAL A 323 -5.60 18.61 17.87
N THR A 324 -5.83 18.21 19.11
CA THR A 324 -6.42 19.03 20.17
C THR A 324 -5.63 18.92 21.46
N ASN A 325 -5.99 19.73 22.46
CA ASN A 325 -5.40 19.60 23.81
C ASN A 325 -5.75 18.29 24.54
N HIS A 326 -6.69 17.51 23.98
CA HIS A 326 -7.12 16.23 24.56
C HIS A 326 -6.64 15.02 23.75
N GLY A 327 -5.79 15.24 22.74
CA GLY A 327 -5.28 14.23 21.83
C GLY A 327 -5.76 14.45 20.39
N ILE A 328 -5.72 13.40 19.57
CA ILE A 328 -6.17 13.42 18.19
C ILE A 328 -7.63 12.97 18.15
N VAL A 329 -8.51 13.85 17.70
CA VAL A 329 -9.92 13.54 17.47
C VAL A 329 -10.16 13.26 15.98
N TYR A 330 -11.17 12.47 15.67
CA TYR A 330 -11.52 12.17 14.28
C TYR A 330 -13.01 12.33 14.03
N THR A 331 -13.34 12.71 12.82
CA THR A 331 -14.71 12.82 12.31
C THR A 331 -14.78 12.17 10.93
N PRO A 332 -15.93 11.64 10.51
CA PRO A 332 -16.11 11.12 9.16
C PRO A 332 -15.81 12.20 8.10
N TYR A 333 -15.04 11.84 7.08
CA TYR A 333 -14.72 12.73 5.97
C TYR A 333 -15.44 12.30 4.70
N ASN A 334 -16.25 13.20 4.17
CA ASN A 334 -16.96 12.98 2.92
C ASN A 334 -16.32 13.84 1.80
N LYS A 335 -15.49 13.21 0.98
CA LYS A 335 -14.84 13.89 -0.17
C LYS A 335 -15.81 14.67 -1.06
N ARG A 336 -17.07 14.27 -1.12
CA ARG A 336 -18.09 14.91 -1.98
C ARG A 336 -18.55 16.26 -1.46
N GLU A 337 -18.46 16.52 -0.17
CA GLU A 337 -18.86 17.82 0.40
C GLU A 337 -17.99 18.97 -0.09
N HIS A 338 -16.76 18.68 -0.49
CA HIS A 338 -15.79 19.64 -1.02
C HIS A 338 -15.78 19.71 -2.54
N MET A 339 -16.49 18.79 -3.23
CA MET A 339 -16.54 18.78 -4.69
C MET A 339 -17.59 19.78 -5.20
N LYS A 340 -17.17 20.56 -6.20
CA LYS A 340 -18.06 21.50 -6.92
C LYS A 340 -17.99 21.19 -8.41
N VAL A 341 -19.14 21.00 -9.04
CA VAL A 341 -19.26 20.95 -10.50
C VAL A 341 -20.19 22.08 -10.91
N ASN A 342 -19.73 22.99 -11.77
CA ASN A 342 -20.47 24.17 -12.22
C ASN A 342 -21.03 25.03 -11.05
N ASN A 343 -20.23 25.28 -10.03
CA ASN A 343 -20.58 25.99 -8.80
C ASN A 343 -21.66 25.30 -7.91
N ARG A 344 -22.10 24.10 -8.23
CA ARG A 344 -22.99 23.30 -7.36
C ARG A 344 -22.17 22.31 -6.54
N LYS A 345 -22.48 22.19 -5.24
CA LYS A 345 -21.85 21.18 -4.38
C LYS A 345 -22.29 19.78 -4.83
N LEU A 346 -21.33 18.88 -5.02
CA LEU A 346 -21.61 17.47 -5.33
C LEU A 346 -22.27 16.71 -4.16
N SER A 347 -22.28 17.29 -2.94
CA SER A 347 -23.07 16.80 -1.81
C SER A 347 -24.59 16.75 -2.09
N GLU A 348 -25.06 17.52 -3.08
CA GLU A 348 -26.44 17.44 -3.56
C GLU A 348 -26.69 16.22 -4.45
N LEU A 349 -25.64 15.55 -4.95
CA LEU A 349 -25.76 14.29 -5.67
C LEU A 349 -25.95 13.15 -4.67
N ARG A 350 -26.98 12.35 -4.90
CA ARG A 350 -27.32 11.20 -4.04
C ARG A 350 -26.12 10.25 -3.90
N ASN A 351 -25.78 9.91 -2.66
CA ASN A 351 -24.76 8.92 -2.34
C ASN A 351 -25.15 7.48 -2.74
N PHE A 352 -26.42 7.27 -3.05
CA PHE A 352 -26.99 5.99 -3.40
C PHE A 352 -27.39 5.95 -4.86
N PRO A 353 -27.27 4.78 -5.52
CA PRO A 353 -27.80 4.60 -6.86
C PRO A 353 -29.29 4.92 -6.87
N ASN A 354 -29.77 5.62 -7.89
CA ASN A 354 -31.19 5.84 -8.07
C ASN A 354 -31.90 4.48 -8.12
N CYS A 355 -33.06 4.37 -7.48
CA CYS A 355 -33.90 3.16 -7.56
C CYS A 355 -34.19 2.76 -9.01
N ASP A 356 -34.32 3.75 -9.90
CA ASP A 356 -34.57 3.55 -11.33
C ASP A 356 -33.30 3.28 -12.16
N SER A 357 -32.09 3.26 -11.52
CA SER A 357 -30.87 2.91 -12.26
C SER A 357 -30.89 1.45 -12.71
N GLN A 358 -30.19 1.15 -13.79
CA GLN A 358 -30.06 -0.23 -14.33
C GLN A 358 -29.20 -1.17 -13.46
N LEU A 359 -28.66 -0.69 -12.34
CA LEU A 359 -27.93 -1.54 -11.40
C LEU A 359 -28.87 -2.58 -10.77
N SER A 360 -28.36 -3.81 -10.60
CA SER A 360 -29.12 -4.87 -9.91
C SER A 360 -29.50 -4.45 -8.48
N TRP A 361 -30.60 -4.98 -7.96
CA TRP A 361 -31.02 -4.76 -6.57
C TRP A 361 -29.95 -5.19 -5.57
N VAL A 362 -29.23 -6.27 -5.85
CA VAL A 362 -28.12 -6.74 -5.00
C VAL A 362 -27.01 -5.69 -4.90
N CYS A 363 -26.63 -5.06 -6.01
CA CYS A 363 -25.66 -3.97 -6.02
C CYS A 363 -26.18 -2.73 -5.23
N LYS A 364 -27.47 -2.38 -5.41
CA LYS A 364 -28.08 -1.24 -4.72
C LYS A 364 -28.10 -1.45 -3.19
N LEU A 365 -28.51 -2.64 -2.74
CA LEU A 365 -28.49 -3.02 -1.33
C LEU A 365 -27.08 -3.14 -0.77
N GLY A 366 -26.15 -3.65 -1.55
CA GLY A 366 -24.74 -3.71 -1.16
C GLY A 366 -24.17 -2.33 -0.87
N VAL A 367 -24.45 -1.33 -1.72
CA VAL A 367 -24.02 0.06 -1.50
C VAL A 367 -24.68 0.63 -0.24
N LEU A 368 -26.01 0.41 -0.03
CA LEU A 368 -26.71 0.88 1.15
C LEU A 368 -26.13 0.28 2.43
N ASN A 369 -25.95 -1.05 2.47
CA ASN A 369 -25.39 -1.74 3.62
C ASN A 369 -23.97 -1.28 3.93
N SER A 370 -23.13 -1.11 2.90
CA SER A 370 -21.77 -0.60 3.08
C SER A 370 -21.76 0.81 3.66
N GLN A 371 -22.63 1.69 3.21
CA GLN A 371 -22.72 3.05 3.74
C GLN A 371 -23.26 3.08 5.16
N MET A 372 -24.28 2.28 5.50
CA MET A 372 -24.78 2.16 6.87
C MET A 372 -23.71 1.62 7.82
N PHE A 373 -22.98 0.58 7.41
CA PHE A 373 -21.86 0.04 8.17
C PHE A 373 -20.78 1.10 8.38
N TRP A 374 -20.42 1.83 7.31
CA TRP A 374 -19.44 2.89 7.36
C TRP A 374 -19.84 4.00 8.35
N PHE A 375 -21.09 4.49 8.30
CA PHE A 375 -21.58 5.50 9.23
C PHE A 375 -21.57 5.01 10.68
N ASN A 376 -22.05 3.79 10.93
CA ASN A 376 -22.10 3.25 12.29
C ASN A 376 -20.71 3.12 12.92
N ASN A 377 -19.68 2.79 12.12
CA ASN A 377 -18.32 2.60 12.63
C ASN A 377 -17.51 3.90 12.73
N ARG A 378 -17.97 5.01 12.13
CA ARG A 378 -17.24 6.30 12.07
C ARG A 378 -17.93 7.43 12.85
N SER A 379 -19.11 7.20 13.36
CA SER A 379 -19.94 8.22 14.06
C SER A 379 -19.89 8.09 15.58
N SER A 380 -18.78 7.62 16.13
CA SER A 380 -18.60 7.51 17.59
C SER A 380 -17.76 8.66 18.16
#